data_1eebb9e6ed63a3577fbd528ae672492c
#
_entry.id   1eebb9e6ed63a3577fbd528ae672492c
#
_cell.length_a   1.000
_cell.length_b   1.000
_cell.length_c   1.000
_cell.angle_alpha   90.00
_cell.angle_beta   90.00
_cell.angle_gamma   90.00
#
_symmetry.space_group_name_H-M   'P 1'
#
loop_
_entity.id
_entity.type
_entity.pdbx_description
1 polymer ?
#
loop_
_entity_poly.entity_id
_entity_poly.type
_entity_poly.pdbx_seq_one_letter_code
_entity_poly.pdbx_strand_id
1 'polypeptide(L)'
;MVISGEEAKAFLRIDGNDEDSLIISLIQTAQLLVEEVIRKPLSEYETVPEPIKQAMLIVIGTLYEERQISKDKSGVDIAETLDLVRRMLFAYRSVKF
;
A
#
# COMPACT_ATOMS: atom_id res chain seq x y z
N MET A 1 9.75 -5.36 -7.30
CA MET A 1 8.61 -4.77 -6.57
C MET A 1 8.43 -3.32 -6.99
N VAL A 2 7.21 -2.88 -7.04
CA VAL A 2 6.91 -1.50 -7.45
C VAL A 2 7.45 -0.49 -6.43
N ILE A 3 7.31 -0.81 -5.15
CA ILE A 3 7.86 -0.01 -4.07
C ILE A 3 9.03 -0.76 -3.49
N SER A 4 10.17 -0.12 -3.40
CA SER A 4 11.34 -0.76 -2.81
C SER A 4 11.24 -0.71 -1.29
N GLY A 5 12.02 -1.60 -0.64
CA GLY A 5 12.08 -1.56 0.82
C GLY A 5 12.57 -0.23 1.33
N GLU A 6 13.51 0.38 0.62
CA GLU A 6 14.05 1.66 1.03
C GLU A 6 13.01 2.77 0.91
N GLU A 7 12.21 2.73 -0.16
CA GLU A 7 11.14 3.71 -0.30
C GLU A 7 10.13 3.59 0.82
N ALA A 8 9.75 2.37 1.16
CA ALA A 8 8.78 2.17 2.23
C ALA A 8 9.33 2.63 3.56
N LYS A 9 10.60 2.32 3.84
CA LYS A 9 11.21 2.72 5.10
C LYS A 9 11.31 4.23 5.20
N ALA A 10 11.63 4.90 4.09
CA ALA A 10 11.69 6.35 4.10
C ALA A 10 10.31 6.94 4.39
N PHE A 11 9.28 6.39 3.78
CA PHE A 11 7.92 6.85 4.02
C PHE A 11 7.52 6.66 5.48
N LEU A 12 7.89 5.53 6.06
CA LEU A 12 7.54 5.21 7.44
C LEU A 12 8.51 5.82 8.46
N ARG A 13 9.59 6.43 7.99
CA ARG A 13 10.61 7.02 8.84
C ARG A 13 11.28 5.98 9.73
N ILE A 14 11.60 4.86 9.14
CA ILE A 14 12.25 3.76 9.83
C ILE A 14 13.73 3.76 9.49
N ASP A 15 14.56 3.77 10.51
CA ASP A 15 16.01 3.59 10.35
C ASP A 15 16.38 2.17 10.72
N GLY A 16 17.41 1.66 10.09
CA GLY A 16 17.92 0.35 10.45
C GLY A 16 17.20 -0.76 9.74
N ASN A 17 17.58 -1.99 10.07
CA ASN A 17 17.15 -3.17 9.31
C ASN A 17 16.38 -4.17 10.14
N ASP A 18 15.97 -3.80 11.34
CA ASP A 18 15.35 -4.77 12.25
C ASP A 18 14.01 -5.27 11.73
N GLU A 19 13.31 -4.49 10.94
CA GLU A 19 11.99 -4.85 10.48
C GLU A 19 11.93 -5.10 8.98
N ASP A 20 13.06 -5.39 8.36
CA ASP A 20 13.09 -5.55 6.90
C ASP A 20 12.13 -6.61 6.40
N SER A 21 12.06 -7.75 7.07
CA SER A 21 11.13 -8.81 6.66
C SER A 21 9.69 -8.34 6.73
N LEU A 22 9.36 -7.64 7.80
CA LEU A 22 8.00 -7.11 7.95
C LEU A 22 7.70 -6.11 6.85
N ILE A 23 8.65 -5.22 6.56
CA ILE A 23 8.44 -4.20 5.54
C ILE A 23 8.17 -4.85 4.19
N ILE A 24 8.93 -5.87 3.83
CA ILE A 24 8.72 -6.55 2.56
C ILE A 24 7.34 -7.19 2.51
N SER A 25 6.92 -7.80 3.60
CA SER A 25 5.60 -8.40 3.68
C SER A 25 4.50 -7.36 3.49
N LEU A 26 4.69 -6.18 4.10
CA LEU A 26 3.70 -5.11 3.96
C LEU A 26 3.64 -4.60 2.52
N ILE A 27 4.79 -4.50 1.86
CA ILE A 27 4.82 -4.07 0.46
C ILE A 27 4.05 -5.06 -0.41
N GLN A 28 4.28 -6.33 -0.21
CA GLN A 28 3.59 -7.35 -0.99
C GLN A 28 2.10 -7.31 -0.76
N THR A 29 1.69 -7.17 0.49
CA THR A 29 0.27 -7.10 0.81
C THR A 29 -0.37 -5.86 0.19
N ALA A 30 0.30 -4.72 0.30
CA ALA A 30 -0.22 -3.48 -0.27
C ALA A 30 -0.38 -3.59 -1.78
N GLN A 31 0.59 -4.23 -2.43
CA GLN A 31 0.51 -4.38 -3.88
C GLN A 31 -0.71 -5.21 -4.27
N LEU A 32 -0.94 -6.30 -3.57
CA LEU A 32 -2.10 -7.14 -3.87
C LEU A 32 -3.40 -6.40 -3.65
N LEU A 33 -3.48 -5.62 -2.57
CA LEU A 33 -4.70 -4.88 -2.30
C LEU A 33 -4.96 -3.82 -3.36
N VAL A 34 -3.92 -3.13 -3.79
CA VAL A 34 -4.08 -2.11 -4.82
C VAL A 34 -4.44 -2.75 -6.15
N GLU A 35 -3.82 -3.87 -6.48
CA GLU A 35 -4.15 -4.58 -7.71
C GLU A 35 -5.60 -5.01 -7.72
N GLU A 36 -6.12 -5.39 -6.57
CA GLU A 36 -7.53 -5.75 -6.48
C GLU A 36 -8.42 -4.54 -6.72
N VAL A 37 -8.03 -3.39 -6.20
CA VAL A 37 -8.80 -2.17 -6.38
C VAL A 37 -8.85 -1.77 -7.86
N ILE A 38 -7.72 -1.79 -8.55
CA ILE A 38 -7.69 -1.36 -9.94
C ILE A 38 -8.02 -2.49 -10.90
N ARG A 39 -8.11 -3.71 -10.42
CA ARG A 39 -8.53 -4.88 -11.17
C ARG A 39 -7.58 -5.22 -12.31
N LYS A 40 -6.29 -5.03 -12.06
CA LYS A 40 -5.30 -5.52 -13.00
C LYS A 40 -3.95 -5.56 -12.30
N PRO A 41 -3.06 -6.47 -12.76
CA PRO A 41 -1.73 -6.55 -12.14
C PRO A 41 -0.89 -5.35 -12.52
N LEU A 42 -0.05 -4.93 -11.59
CA LEU A 42 0.83 -3.79 -11.85
C LEU A 42 1.88 -4.10 -12.90
N SER A 43 2.14 -5.38 -13.12
CA SER A 43 3.09 -5.78 -14.15
C SER A 43 2.64 -5.40 -15.55
N GLU A 44 1.36 -5.08 -15.73
CA GLU A 44 0.87 -4.64 -17.03
C GLU A 44 1.21 -3.20 -17.35
N TYR A 45 1.70 -2.45 -16.37
CA TYR A 45 2.15 -1.09 -16.63
C TYR A 45 3.61 -1.10 -17.01
N GLU A 46 3.95 -0.36 -18.05
CA GLU A 46 5.34 -0.13 -18.36
C GLU A 46 6.00 0.69 -17.26
N THR A 47 5.32 1.74 -16.86
CA THR A 47 5.72 2.55 -15.73
C THR A 47 4.50 2.74 -14.86
N VAL A 48 4.60 2.36 -13.59
CA VAL A 48 3.46 2.47 -12.68
C VAL A 48 3.20 3.95 -12.41
N PRO A 49 1.97 4.42 -12.65
CA PRO A 49 1.65 5.82 -12.39
C PRO A 49 1.86 6.21 -10.94
N GLU A 50 2.26 7.45 -10.75
CA GLU A 50 2.58 7.93 -9.42
C GLU A 50 1.41 7.80 -8.43
N PRO A 51 0.16 8.11 -8.82
CA PRO A 51 -0.93 7.94 -7.86
C PRO A 51 -1.08 6.52 -7.34
N ILE A 52 -0.77 5.53 -8.17
CA ILE A 52 -0.83 4.14 -7.72
C ILE A 52 0.27 3.88 -6.69
N LYS A 53 1.47 4.40 -6.92
CA LYS A 53 2.55 4.24 -5.94
C LYS A 53 2.20 4.94 -4.63
N GLN A 54 1.62 6.12 -4.70
CA GLN A 54 1.21 6.83 -3.49
C GLN A 54 0.16 6.06 -2.73
N ALA A 55 -0.79 5.46 -3.44
CA ALA A 55 -1.81 4.65 -2.79
C ALA A 55 -1.18 3.46 -2.09
N MET A 56 -0.19 2.83 -2.72
CA MET A 56 0.50 1.72 -2.07
C MET A 56 1.17 2.16 -0.78
N LEU A 57 1.83 3.32 -0.80
CA LEU A 57 2.48 3.81 0.40
C LEU A 57 1.48 4.09 1.51
N ILE A 58 0.32 4.63 1.16
CA ILE A 58 -0.72 4.89 2.15
C ILE A 58 -1.19 3.57 2.77
N VAL A 59 -1.39 2.54 1.97
CA VAL A 59 -1.79 1.24 2.49
C VAL A 59 -0.71 0.67 3.39
N ILE A 60 0.55 0.76 2.97
CA ILE A 60 1.67 0.28 3.78
C ILE A 60 1.67 0.98 5.14
N GLY A 61 1.49 2.29 5.14
CA GLY A 61 1.47 3.05 6.38
C GLY A 61 0.36 2.61 7.29
N THR A 62 -0.82 2.41 6.74
CA THR A 62 -1.96 1.98 7.55
C THR A 62 -1.71 0.61 8.17
N LEU A 63 -1.21 -0.33 7.36
CA LEU A 63 -0.94 -1.67 7.87
C LEU A 63 0.13 -1.65 8.94
N TYR A 64 1.15 -0.83 8.75
CA TYR A 64 2.22 -0.73 9.73
C TYR A 64 1.68 -0.16 11.04
N GLU A 65 0.85 0.86 10.97
CA GLU A 65 0.29 1.48 12.17
C GLU A 65 -0.65 0.55 12.91
N GLU A 66 -1.42 -0.25 12.18
CA GLU A 66 -2.30 -1.19 12.84
C GLU A 66 -1.53 -2.20 13.67
N ARG A 67 -0.36 -2.62 13.19
CA ARG A 67 0.46 -3.50 13.98
C ARG A 67 0.98 -2.84 15.25
N GLN A 68 1.31 -1.56 15.15
CA GLN A 68 1.88 -0.84 16.28
C GLN A 68 0.86 -0.53 17.35
N ILE A 69 -0.35 -0.21 16.92
CA ILE A 69 -1.39 0.21 17.85
C ILE A 69 -1.95 -0.98 18.60
N SER A 70 -2.00 -2.10 17.97
CA SER A 70 -2.47 -3.33 18.53
C SER A 70 -3.90 -3.23 19.07
N LYS A 71 -4.13 -3.02 20.35
CA LYS A 71 -5.44 -3.23 20.90
C LYS A 71 -6.31 -2.01 21.02
N ASP A 72 -5.73 -0.85 20.94
CA ASP A 72 -6.48 0.34 21.27
C ASP A 72 -7.47 0.75 20.21
N LYS A 73 -7.24 0.37 19.03
CA LYS A 73 -8.16 0.65 17.95
C LYS A 73 -8.51 2.09 17.76
N SER A 74 -7.67 2.96 18.23
CA SER A 74 -7.88 4.37 17.97
C SER A 74 -7.24 4.78 16.67
N GLY A 75 -6.60 3.86 16.00
CA GLY A 75 -5.88 4.18 14.78
C GLY A 75 -6.76 4.16 13.57
N VAL A 76 -6.11 4.24 12.43
CA VAL A 76 -6.79 4.28 11.15
C VAL A 76 -7.26 2.88 10.80
N ASP A 77 -8.48 2.80 10.30
CA ASP A 77 -9.07 1.54 9.90
C ASP A 77 -8.66 1.24 8.46
N ILE A 78 -8.20 0.01 8.23
CA ILE A 78 -7.79 -0.37 6.88
C ILE A 78 -8.95 -0.27 5.89
N ALA A 79 -10.17 -0.51 6.35
CA ALA A 79 -11.33 -0.40 5.48
C ALA A 79 -11.51 1.03 4.99
N GLU A 80 -11.30 2.00 5.87
CA GLU A 80 -11.38 3.40 5.47
C GLU A 80 -10.27 3.77 4.51
N THR A 81 -9.08 3.23 4.76
CA THR A 81 -7.96 3.48 3.86
C THR A 81 -8.24 2.92 2.48
N LEU A 82 -8.79 1.72 2.41
CA LEU A 82 -9.10 1.13 1.11
C LEU A 82 -10.19 1.92 0.39
N ASP A 83 -11.13 2.49 1.13
CA ASP A 83 -12.13 3.36 0.54
C ASP A 83 -11.48 4.57 -0.09
N LEU A 84 -10.55 5.19 0.63
CA LEU A 84 -9.81 6.32 0.08
C LEU A 84 -9.04 5.92 -1.17
N VAL A 85 -8.37 4.78 -1.12
CA VAL A 85 -7.60 4.29 -2.25
C VAL A 85 -8.49 4.04 -3.45
N ARG A 86 -9.68 3.49 -3.22
CA ARG A 86 -10.63 3.27 -4.33
C ARG A 86 -10.99 4.59 -5.00
N ARG A 87 -11.21 5.63 -4.21
CA ARG A 87 -11.54 6.94 -4.78
C ARG A 87 -10.35 7.53 -5.51
N MET A 88 -9.14 7.39 -4.93
CA MET A 88 -7.94 7.90 -5.58
C MET A 88 -7.70 7.25 -6.94
N LEU A 89 -7.98 5.97 -7.02
CA LEU A 89 -7.59 5.18 -8.18
C LEU A 89 -8.76 4.84 -9.09
N PHE A 90 -9.88 5.50 -8.91
CA PHE A 90 -11.06 5.18 -9.71
C PHE A 90 -10.76 5.24 -11.21
N ALA A 91 -9.99 6.22 -11.63
CA ALA A 91 -9.68 6.39 -13.05
C ALA A 91 -8.79 5.29 -13.60
N TYR A 92 -8.12 4.55 -12.73
CA TYR A 92 -7.20 3.49 -13.15
C TYR A 92 -7.83 2.11 -13.13
N ARG A 93 -9.07 2.01 -12.66
CA ARG A 93 -9.71 0.70 -12.59
C ARG A 93 -10.00 0.16 -13.96
N SER A 94 -9.69 -1.11 -14.12
CA SER A 94 -10.02 -1.83 -15.33
C SER A 94 -11.48 -2.27 -15.26
N VAL A 95 -12.27 -1.86 -16.25
CA VAL A 95 -13.69 -2.22 -16.27
C VAL A 95 -13.87 -3.38 -17.23
N LYS A 96 -14.49 -4.44 -16.75
CA LYS A 96 -14.75 -5.61 -17.57
C LYS A 96 -16.23 -5.84 -17.64
N PHE A 97 -16.69 -6.05 -18.85
CA PHE A 97 -18.10 -6.30 -19.08
C PHE A 97 -18.32 -7.71 -19.54
#